data_a450ab853ea62c598907c8b8ce91ef25
#
_entry.id   a450ab853ea62c598907c8b8ce91ef25
#
_cell.length_a   1.000
_cell.length_b   1.000
_cell.length_c   1.000
_cell.angle_alpha   90.00
_cell.angle_beta   90.00
_cell.angle_gamma   90.00
#
_symmetry.space_group_name_H-M   'P 1'
#
loop_
_entity.id
_entity.type
_entity.pdbx_description
1 polymer ?
#
loop_
_entity_poly.entity_id
_entity_poly.type
_entity_poly.pdbx_seq_one_letter_code
_entity_poly.pdbx_strand_id
1 'polypeptide(L)'
;MFGNGGAGGAGGAGGHGGAGIGGAGGTKGGDAGAGGAGGAGGWIHGHGGVGGDGGTGGQGGDGVQGEPGDTGAAGGAGGAGGRGGDGGSAGWLSGNGGDAGTGGGGGNAGAGGEGGSFGGNGGNGGTGGTAGGGGNGGRGAALFGHGGNAGHGGAGGNGAAGGNGADTQLGISGKGGTGGGGGGAGAGGTGGDGGLLYGNGGAGGNGGNGGAAGKGGIGAPGLSTAQGGDGGNGGSGGNAGNGGNGGRGSVLFGHGGNAGHGGAGGNGAVSGNGGSSITAVGGKGGTGGGGGGGAGGTGGDAGLLYGNGGAGGTGGSGGAGARGGDGGAGSGTAQGGDGGAGGVGGNAGNGGNGGSAGWLSGNGGTGGGGGTAGAGGQGGNGNSGIDPGNGGQGADTGNAGNGGHGGSAAKLFGDGGAGGAGGMGSTGGTGGGGGFGGGTGGNGGNGHAGGAGGSGGTAGLLGSGGTGGDGGNGGLGAGSGAKGNGGNGGDGGKGGDAQLIGNGGNGGNGGKGGTGLMPGINGTGGAGGSRGQISGNPGTPGQ
;
A
#
# COMPACT_ATOMS: atom_id res chain seq x y z
N MET A 1 17.27 11.08 40.89
CA MET A 1 16.32 12.11 40.51
C MET A 1 16.61 12.72 39.13
N PHE A 2 17.81 12.58 38.64
CA PHE A 2 18.26 12.98 37.31
C PHE A 2 18.74 11.75 36.57
N GLY A 3 18.48 11.65 35.28
CA GLY A 3 18.96 10.58 34.41
C GLY A 3 18.04 10.28 33.28
N ASN A 4 18.57 9.82 32.16
CA ASN A 4 17.78 9.39 31.03
C ASN A 4 17.31 7.95 31.21
N GLY A 5 16.17 7.63 30.64
CA GLY A 5 15.70 6.26 30.54
C GLY A 5 16.65 5.42 29.69
N GLY A 6 16.80 4.16 30.05
CA GLY A 6 17.56 3.20 29.25
C GLY A 6 16.85 2.87 27.94
N ALA A 7 17.61 2.57 26.89
CA ALA A 7 17.07 2.09 25.63
C ALA A 7 16.44 0.70 25.77
N GLY A 8 15.35 0.46 25.06
CA GLY A 8 14.75 -0.87 24.89
C GLY A 8 15.65 -1.77 24.05
N GLY A 9 15.68 -3.05 24.37
CA GLY A 9 16.41 -4.04 23.58
C GLY A 9 15.69 -4.35 22.26
N ALA A 10 16.45 -4.65 21.19
CA ALA A 10 15.85 -5.07 19.92
C ALA A 10 15.22 -6.47 20.05
N GLY A 11 14.15 -6.71 19.29
CA GLY A 11 13.51 -8.00 19.19
C GLY A 11 14.39 -9.01 18.44
N GLY A 12 14.35 -10.26 18.86
CA GLY A 12 15.07 -11.34 18.17
C GLY A 12 14.44 -11.67 16.82
N ALA A 13 15.25 -12.02 15.82
CA ALA A 13 14.78 -12.50 14.54
C ALA A 13 14.11 -13.89 14.65
N GLY A 14 13.14 -14.14 13.79
CA GLY A 14 12.48 -15.44 13.67
C GLY A 14 13.42 -16.47 13.03
N GLY A 15 13.31 -17.72 13.46
CA GLY A 15 14.07 -18.84 12.86
C GLY A 15 13.54 -19.20 11.47
N HIS A 16 14.40 -19.78 10.63
CA HIS A 16 13.98 -20.27 9.32
C HIS A 16 13.08 -21.50 9.44
N GLY A 17 12.07 -21.59 8.58
CA GLY A 17 11.26 -22.78 8.41
C GLY A 17 12.06 -23.91 7.76
N GLY A 18 11.78 -25.15 8.14
CA GLY A 18 12.38 -26.32 7.50
C GLY A 18 11.79 -26.58 6.11
N ALA A 19 12.61 -27.06 5.19
CA ALA A 19 12.12 -27.55 3.91
C ALA A 19 11.19 -28.75 4.12
N GLY A 20 10.23 -28.95 3.17
CA GLY A 20 9.35 -30.12 3.21
C GLY A 20 10.12 -31.42 3.11
N ILE A 21 9.59 -32.50 3.65
CA ILE A 21 10.17 -33.85 3.60
C ILE A 21 9.06 -34.84 3.29
N GLY A 22 9.31 -35.80 2.38
CA GLY A 22 8.38 -36.88 2.10
C GLY A 22 6.99 -36.46 1.63
N GLY A 23 6.90 -35.48 0.72
CA GLY A 23 5.63 -34.94 0.21
C GLY A 23 4.96 -33.90 1.08
N ALA A 24 5.50 -33.63 2.28
CA ALA A 24 5.00 -32.53 3.13
C ALA A 24 5.45 -31.16 2.64
N GLY A 25 4.64 -30.15 2.88
CA GLY A 25 4.98 -28.76 2.58
C GLY A 25 6.13 -28.23 3.43
N GLY A 26 6.75 -27.14 2.96
CA GLY A 26 7.71 -26.39 3.78
C GLY A 26 7.02 -25.82 5.04
N THR A 27 7.73 -25.75 6.14
CA THR A 27 7.19 -25.20 7.38
C THR A 27 7.24 -23.68 7.38
N LYS A 28 6.34 -23.06 8.10
CA LYS A 28 6.33 -21.60 8.32
C LYS A 28 7.63 -21.17 8.99
N GLY A 29 8.19 -20.01 8.59
CA GLY A 29 9.25 -19.33 9.32
C GLY A 29 8.79 -18.90 10.71
N GLY A 30 9.73 -18.89 11.67
CA GLY A 30 9.44 -18.44 13.02
C GLY A 30 9.05 -16.99 13.09
N ASP A 31 8.14 -16.65 13.98
CA ASP A 31 7.77 -15.26 14.24
C ASP A 31 8.88 -14.55 15.03
N ALA A 32 9.07 -13.28 14.78
CA ALA A 32 10.09 -12.48 15.43
C ALA A 32 9.64 -11.90 16.77
N GLY A 33 10.60 -11.61 17.63
CA GLY A 33 10.34 -10.92 18.90
C GLY A 33 10.04 -9.43 18.71
N ALA A 34 9.19 -8.89 19.59
CA ALA A 34 8.98 -7.45 19.66
C ALA A 34 10.18 -6.74 20.29
N GLY A 35 10.40 -5.48 19.89
CA GLY A 35 11.33 -4.59 20.54
C GLY A 35 10.87 -4.23 21.95
N GLY A 36 11.82 -4.07 22.87
CA GLY A 36 11.55 -3.63 24.23
C GLY A 36 11.19 -2.14 24.29
N ALA A 37 10.32 -1.76 25.20
CA ALA A 37 10.02 -0.34 25.43
C ALA A 37 11.23 0.41 26.02
N GLY A 38 11.37 1.68 25.66
CA GLY A 38 12.32 2.57 26.29
C GLY A 38 11.99 2.84 27.76
N GLY A 39 13.00 2.97 28.60
CA GLY A 39 12.83 3.30 30.02
C GLY A 39 12.35 4.73 30.26
N ALA A 40 11.67 4.98 31.35
CA ALA A 40 11.28 6.33 31.75
C ALA A 40 12.50 7.17 32.19
N GLY A 41 12.48 8.47 31.90
CA GLY A 41 13.45 9.42 32.39
C GLY A 41 13.35 9.65 33.91
N GLY A 42 14.43 10.22 34.52
CA GLY A 42 14.46 10.55 35.94
C GLY A 42 13.35 11.52 36.34
N TRP A 43 12.89 11.44 37.57
CA TRP A 43 11.68 12.11 38.04
C TRP A 43 11.66 13.63 37.84
N ILE A 44 12.78 14.34 38.07
CA ILE A 44 12.85 15.80 37.86
C ILE A 44 13.28 16.12 36.43
N HIS A 45 14.41 15.62 36.02
CA HIS A 45 14.98 15.80 34.69
C HIS A 45 15.37 14.45 34.09
N GLY A 46 15.05 14.24 32.88
CA GLY A 46 15.50 13.07 32.14
C GLY A 46 14.68 12.85 30.87
N HIS A 47 15.36 12.48 29.83
CA HIS A 47 14.71 12.07 28.59
C HIS A 47 14.22 10.63 28.73
N GLY A 48 13.12 10.32 28.08
CA GLY A 48 12.69 8.94 27.90
C GLY A 48 13.71 8.18 27.08
N GLY A 49 13.89 6.90 27.36
CA GLY A 49 14.74 6.01 26.57
C GLY A 49 14.10 5.69 25.22
N VAL A 50 14.91 5.40 24.22
CA VAL A 50 14.40 4.96 22.90
C VAL A 50 13.83 3.54 23.00
N GLY A 51 12.77 3.25 22.25
CA GLY A 51 12.25 1.89 22.08
C GLY A 51 13.17 1.05 21.20
N GLY A 52 13.22 -0.25 21.43
CA GLY A 52 13.98 -1.18 20.59
C GLY A 52 13.24 -1.54 19.31
N ASP A 53 13.97 -1.82 18.24
CA ASP A 53 13.38 -2.26 17.00
C ASP A 53 12.77 -3.69 17.12
N GLY A 54 11.72 -3.95 16.39
CA GLY A 54 11.16 -5.29 16.24
C GLY A 54 12.09 -6.18 15.40
N GLY A 55 12.15 -7.46 15.72
CA GLY A 55 12.91 -8.44 14.93
C GLY A 55 12.25 -8.74 13.58
N THR A 56 13.01 -9.23 12.63
CA THR A 56 12.48 -9.69 11.32
C THR A 56 11.96 -11.11 11.40
N GLY A 57 10.84 -11.38 10.74
CA GLY A 57 10.27 -12.73 10.64
C GLY A 57 11.21 -13.68 9.90
N GLY A 58 11.19 -14.96 10.28
CA GLY A 58 11.98 -16.01 9.63
C GLY A 58 11.45 -16.36 8.23
N GLN A 59 12.33 -16.82 7.37
CA GLN A 59 11.94 -17.32 6.05
C GLN A 59 11.15 -18.63 6.15
N GLY A 60 10.13 -18.80 5.33
CA GLY A 60 9.44 -20.09 5.18
C GLY A 60 10.30 -21.11 4.45
N GLY A 61 10.12 -22.39 4.77
CA GLY A 61 10.83 -23.48 4.10
C GLY A 61 10.26 -23.78 2.71
N ASP A 62 11.09 -24.27 1.79
CA ASP A 62 10.63 -24.65 0.45
C ASP A 62 9.83 -25.95 0.48
N GLY A 63 8.87 -26.08 -0.42
CA GLY A 63 8.15 -27.31 -0.71
C GLY A 63 9.04 -28.26 -1.52
N VAL A 64 8.85 -29.56 -1.33
CA VAL A 64 9.57 -30.59 -2.10
C VAL A 64 8.80 -31.02 -3.34
N GLN A 65 9.50 -31.60 -4.29
CA GLN A 65 8.89 -32.17 -5.49
C GLN A 65 7.90 -33.27 -5.12
N GLY A 66 6.78 -33.36 -5.85
CA GLY A 66 5.80 -34.42 -5.70
C GLY A 66 6.36 -35.80 -6.10
N GLU A 67 5.79 -36.89 -5.55
CA GLU A 67 6.02 -38.22 -6.07
C GLU A 67 5.43 -38.40 -7.48
N PRO A 68 5.77 -39.42 -8.24
CA PRO A 68 5.27 -39.62 -9.58
C PRO A 68 3.73 -39.56 -9.67
N GLY A 69 3.18 -38.58 -10.41
CA GLY A 69 1.75 -38.34 -10.53
C GLY A 69 1.18 -37.41 -9.46
N ASP A 70 1.92 -37.11 -8.40
CA ASP A 70 1.44 -36.25 -7.31
C ASP A 70 1.79 -34.77 -7.49
N THR A 71 1.03 -33.92 -6.80
CA THR A 71 1.30 -32.49 -6.75
C THR A 71 2.54 -32.20 -5.89
N GLY A 72 3.39 -31.29 -6.34
CA GLY A 72 4.48 -30.76 -5.55
C GLY A 72 4.00 -30.16 -4.24
N ALA A 73 4.79 -30.26 -3.19
CA ALA A 73 4.44 -29.74 -1.88
C ALA A 73 4.40 -28.20 -1.88
N ALA A 74 3.51 -27.60 -1.10
CA ALA A 74 3.47 -26.15 -0.95
C ALA A 74 4.69 -25.62 -0.18
N GLY A 75 5.14 -24.41 -0.54
CA GLY A 75 6.14 -23.69 0.25
C GLY A 75 5.55 -23.17 1.57
N GLY A 76 6.39 -23.09 2.59
CA GLY A 76 6.04 -22.54 3.90
C GLY A 76 5.83 -21.03 3.85
N ALA A 77 4.92 -20.53 4.64
CA ALA A 77 4.72 -19.08 4.81
C ALA A 77 5.92 -18.43 5.53
N GLY A 78 6.19 -17.16 5.27
CA GLY A 78 7.13 -16.37 6.05
C GLY A 78 6.63 -16.14 7.47
N GLY A 79 7.54 -15.98 8.43
CA GLY A 79 7.22 -15.62 9.81
C GLY A 79 6.80 -14.16 9.95
N ALA A 80 6.04 -13.85 10.99
CA ALA A 80 5.67 -12.46 11.26
C ALA A 80 6.86 -11.66 11.81
N GLY A 81 6.96 -10.38 11.43
CA GLY A 81 7.87 -9.41 12.03
C GLY A 81 7.39 -8.96 13.41
N GLY A 82 8.32 -8.66 14.30
CA GLY A 82 8.03 -8.15 15.64
C GLY A 82 7.64 -6.69 15.63
N ARG A 83 6.77 -6.27 16.54
CA ARG A 83 6.43 -4.86 16.74
C ARG A 83 7.64 -4.08 17.28
N GLY A 84 7.84 -2.81 16.85
CA GLY A 84 8.77 -1.90 17.49
C GLY A 84 8.35 -1.54 18.91
N GLY A 85 9.33 -1.33 19.80
CA GLY A 85 9.07 -0.93 21.18
C GLY A 85 8.65 0.53 21.28
N ASP A 86 7.80 0.85 22.24
CA ASP A 86 7.40 2.23 22.49
C ASP A 86 8.54 3.05 23.12
N GLY A 87 8.61 4.34 22.79
CA GLY A 87 9.54 5.26 23.42
C GLY A 87 9.19 5.51 24.88
N GLY A 88 10.21 5.66 25.73
CA GLY A 88 10.03 5.96 27.15
C GLY A 88 9.49 7.36 27.40
N SER A 89 8.72 7.53 28.47
CA SER A 89 8.26 8.86 28.90
C SER A 89 9.39 9.65 29.55
N ALA A 90 9.42 10.97 29.35
CA ALA A 90 10.34 11.86 30.07
C ALA A 90 9.94 12.04 31.54
N GLY A 91 10.82 12.71 32.32
CA GLY A 91 10.56 13.06 33.71
C GLY A 91 9.44 14.07 33.91
N TRP A 92 9.31 14.62 35.15
CA TRP A 92 8.21 15.52 35.47
C TRP A 92 8.47 16.97 35.01
N LEU A 93 9.66 17.51 35.28
CA LEU A 93 9.92 18.91 35.03
C LEU A 93 10.39 19.18 33.60
N SER A 94 11.39 18.44 33.13
CA SER A 94 12.02 18.68 31.84
C SER A 94 12.59 17.40 31.24
N GLY A 95 12.47 17.26 29.96
CA GLY A 95 12.99 16.16 29.15
C GLY A 95 12.08 15.81 27.98
N ASN A 96 12.62 15.30 26.92
CA ASN A 96 11.84 14.84 25.78
C ASN A 96 11.44 13.38 25.96
N GLY A 97 10.29 13.02 25.44
CA GLY A 97 9.93 11.62 25.26
C GLY A 97 10.94 10.89 24.39
N GLY A 98 11.17 9.62 24.64
CA GLY A 98 12.02 8.78 23.80
C GLY A 98 11.37 8.47 22.45
N ASP A 99 12.17 8.37 21.42
CA ASP A 99 11.70 7.87 20.13
C ASP A 99 11.36 6.37 20.23
N ALA A 100 10.42 5.93 19.43
CA ALA A 100 10.04 4.52 19.37
C ALA A 100 10.89 3.72 18.39
N GLY A 101 10.94 2.42 18.59
CA GLY A 101 11.55 1.48 17.65
C GLY A 101 10.70 1.22 16.42
N THR A 102 11.34 0.87 15.33
CA THR A 102 10.68 0.47 14.08
C THR A 102 10.12 -0.95 14.17
N GLY A 103 9.05 -1.23 13.45
CA GLY A 103 8.55 -2.58 13.30
C GLY A 103 9.48 -3.44 12.44
N GLY A 104 9.63 -4.69 12.80
CA GLY A 104 10.41 -5.65 12.01
C GLY A 104 9.70 -6.06 10.71
N GLY A 105 10.46 -6.36 9.68
CA GLY A 105 9.91 -6.87 8.43
C GLY A 105 9.32 -8.27 8.57
N GLY A 106 8.33 -8.60 7.73
CA GLY A 106 7.84 -9.95 7.60
C GLY A 106 8.88 -10.83 6.90
N GLY A 107 8.94 -12.12 7.26
CA GLY A 107 9.80 -13.11 6.61
C GLY A 107 9.33 -13.42 5.18
N ASN A 108 10.25 -13.73 4.29
CA ASN A 108 9.90 -14.19 2.96
C ASN A 108 9.33 -15.62 3.02
N ALA A 109 8.53 -15.97 2.06
CA ALA A 109 7.97 -17.32 1.94
C ALA A 109 8.92 -18.30 1.27
N GLY A 110 8.68 -19.59 1.44
CA GLY A 110 9.35 -20.66 0.71
C GLY A 110 8.66 -20.97 -0.63
N ALA A 111 9.42 -21.40 -1.62
CA ALA A 111 8.93 -21.78 -2.94
C ALA A 111 8.07 -23.05 -2.91
N GLY A 112 7.10 -23.16 -3.82
CA GLY A 112 6.38 -24.39 -4.05
C GLY A 112 7.25 -25.44 -4.75
N GLY A 113 7.10 -26.71 -4.36
CA GLY A 113 7.79 -27.83 -5.01
C GLY A 113 7.30 -28.09 -6.43
N GLU A 114 8.13 -28.66 -7.27
CA GLU A 114 7.75 -29.06 -8.61
C GLU A 114 6.80 -30.27 -8.58
N GLY A 115 5.94 -30.39 -9.60
CA GLY A 115 5.08 -31.54 -9.75
C GLY A 115 5.87 -32.85 -9.92
N GLY A 116 5.32 -33.96 -9.42
CA GLY A 116 5.88 -35.27 -9.63
C GLY A 116 5.76 -35.72 -11.08
N SER A 117 6.70 -36.54 -11.58
CA SER A 117 6.71 -37.12 -12.93
C SER A 117 5.33 -37.67 -13.30
N PHE A 118 5.00 -37.72 -14.60
CA PHE A 118 3.71 -38.22 -15.12
C PHE A 118 2.50 -37.30 -14.82
N GLY A 119 2.71 -35.99 -14.92
CA GLY A 119 1.61 -35.02 -14.95
C GLY A 119 1.24 -34.46 -13.58
N GLY A 120 2.09 -34.59 -12.57
CA GLY A 120 1.87 -33.95 -11.27
C GLY A 120 1.85 -32.42 -11.38
N ASN A 121 0.97 -31.76 -10.63
CA ASN A 121 0.89 -30.30 -10.59
C ASN A 121 2.04 -29.71 -9.75
N GLY A 122 2.45 -28.50 -10.04
CA GLY A 122 3.35 -27.75 -9.18
C GLY A 122 2.70 -27.38 -7.84
N GLY A 123 3.47 -27.40 -6.76
CA GLY A 123 3.04 -26.94 -5.45
C GLY A 123 2.86 -25.42 -5.40
N ASN A 124 1.99 -24.92 -4.55
CA ASN A 124 1.81 -23.49 -4.37
C ASN A 124 3.00 -22.86 -3.64
N GLY A 125 3.39 -21.66 -4.03
CA GLY A 125 4.32 -20.84 -3.27
C GLY A 125 3.72 -20.42 -1.93
N GLY A 126 4.54 -20.32 -0.89
CA GLY A 126 4.12 -19.82 0.40
C GLY A 126 3.78 -18.32 0.36
N THR A 127 2.98 -17.86 1.31
CA THR A 127 2.68 -16.43 1.48
C THR A 127 3.77 -15.73 2.30
N GLY A 128 4.11 -14.50 1.96
CA GLY A 128 5.01 -13.66 2.74
C GLY A 128 4.46 -13.41 4.16
N GLY A 129 5.34 -13.29 5.13
CA GLY A 129 4.99 -12.99 6.51
C GLY A 129 4.51 -11.54 6.66
N THR A 130 3.62 -11.30 7.59
CA THR A 130 3.19 -9.94 7.93
C THR A 130 4.29 -9.23 8.71
N ALA A 131 4.43 -7.91 8.52
CA ALA A 131 5.40 -7.12 9.28
C ALA A 131 4.83 -6.61 10.59
N GLY A 132 5.73 -6.26 11.51
CA GLY A 132 5.38 -5.61 12.77
C GLY A 132 5.08 -4.13 12.61
N GLY A 133 4.16 -3.60 13.40
CA GLY A 133 3.92 -2.16 13.48
C GLY A 133 5.06 -1.43 14.20
N GLY A 134 5.24 -0.14 13.91
CA GLY A 134 6.12 0.73 14.67
C GLY A 134 5.63 0.96 16.10
N GLY A 135 6.55 1.24 17.01
CA GLY A 135 6.22 1.64 18.39
C GLY A 135 5.71 3.09 18.44
N ASN A 136 5.04 3.45 19.53
CA ASN A 136 4.58 4.81 19.76
C ASN A 136 5.68 5.67 20.40
N GLY A 137 5.76 6.93 20.00
CA GLY A 137 6.68 7.88 20.63
C GLY A 137 6.37 8.11 22.09
N GLY A 138 7.39 8.28 22.92
CA GLY A 138 7.26 8.57 24.35
C GLY A 138 6.71 9.97 24.60
N ARG A 139 6.04 10.18 25.74
CA ARG A 139 5.51 11.49 26.13
C ARG A 139 6.63 12.39 26.63
N GLY A 140 6.59 13.67 26.26
CA GLY A 140 7.44 14.70 26.83
C GLY A 140 7.23 14.88 28.33
N ALA A 141 8.17 15.55 29.02
CA ALA A 141 8.02 15.83 30.44
C ALA A 141 6.76 16.64 30.72
N ALA A 142 6.21 16.45 31.92
CA ALA A 142 4.93 17.05 32.25
C ALA A 142 4.93 18.58 32.09
N LEU A 143 6.05 19.27 32.34
CA LEU A 143 6.11 20.72 32.22
C LEU A 143 6.77 21.19 30.90
N PHE A 144 8.01 20.76 30.64
CA PHE A 144 8.81 21.18 29.50
C PHE A 144 9.37 19.97 28.75
N GLY A 145 8.77 19.59 27.64
CA GLY A 145 9.31 18.48 26.85
C GLY A 145 8.56 18.22 25.58
N HIS A 146 9.29 17.87 24.54
CA HIS A 146 8.71 17.41 23.29
C HIS A 146 8.32 15.93 23.39
N GLY A 147 7.27 15.55 22.69
CA GLY A 147 6.97 14.14 22.49
C GLY A 147 8.04 13.47 21.61
N GLY A 148 8.31 12.20 21.85
CA GLY A 148 9.19 11.39 21.00
C GLY A 148 8.52 11.03 19.67
N ASN A 149 9.32 10.77 18.65
CA ASN A 149 8.81 10.32 17.36
C ASN A 149 8.39 8.85 17.43
N ALA A 150 7.41 8.51 16.63
CA ALA A 150 6.99 7.13 16.50
C ALA A 150 7.92 6.33 15.59
N GLY A 151 7.93 5.02 15.79
CA GLY A 151 8.57 4.07 14.89
C GLY A 151 7.81 3.84 13.59
N HIS A 152 8.51 3.55 12.53
CA HIS A 152 7.92 3.15 11.26
C HIS A 152 7.41 1.70 11.32
N GLY A 153 6.40 1.39 10.53
CA GLY A 153 6.00 0.02 10.30
C GLY A 153 7.02 -0.74 9.46
N GLY A 154 7.18 -2.02 9.71
CA GLY A 154 8.01 -2.90 8.91
C GLY A 154 7.43 -3.19 7.53
N ALA A 155 8.24 -3.57 6.56
CA ALA A 155 7.78 -4.03 5.26
C ALA A 155 7.29 -5.48 5.32
N GLY A 156 6.22 -5.80 4.58
CA GLY A 156 5.71 -7.16 4.43
C GLY A 156 6.73 -8.07 3.75
N GLY A 157 6.75 -9.35 4.13
CA GLY A 157 7.58 -10.35 3.48
C GLY A 157 7.10 -10.67 2.06
N ASN A 158 8.00 -11.09 1.20
CA ASN A 158 7.64 -11.46 -0.16
C ASN A 158 7.02 -12.86 -0.22
N GLY A 159 6.01 -13.01 -1.07
CA GLY A 159 5.48 -14.30 -1.46
C GLY A 159 6.47 -15.05 -2.36
N ALA A 160 6.39 -16.35 -2.35
CA ALA A 160 7.30 -17.19 -3.12
C ALA A 160 6.65 -17.76 -4.40
N ALA A 161 7.48 -18.17 -5.34
CA ALA A 161 7.01 -18.76 -6.58
C ALA A 161 6.29 -20.10 -6.37
N GLY A 162 5.27 -20.35 -7.17
CA GLY A 162 4.70 -21.68 -7.32
C GLY A 162 5.63 -22.60 -8.11
N GLY A 163 5.61 -23.90 -7.80
CA GLY A 163 6.35 -24.91 -8.54
C GLY A 163 5.81 -25.14 -9.95
N ASN A 164 6.64 -25.65 -10.85
CA ASN A 164 6.21 -26.01 -12.19
C ASN A 164 5.44 -27.33 -12.20
N GLY A 165 4.52 -27.47 -13.14
CA GLY A 165 3.88 -28.76 -13.43
C GLY A 165 4.84 -29.74 -14.07
N ALA A 166 4.55 -31.03 -14.02
CA ALA A 166 5.31 -32.08 -14.69
C ALA A 166 4.62 -32.57 -15.96
N ASP A 167 5.42 -32.92 -16.96
CA ASP A 167 4.94 -33.40 -18.24
C ASP A 167 4.32 -34.81 -18.17
N THR A 168 3.46 -35.12 -19.13
CA THR A 168 2.92 -36.45 -19.34
C THR A 168 2.79 -36.77 -20.83
N GLN A 169 2.74 -38.06 -21.14
CA GLN A 169 2.54 -38.54 -22.53
C GLN A 169 1.06 -38.70 -22.89
N LEU A 170 0.20 -38.89 -21.89
CA LEU A 170 -1.24 -39.13 -22.05
C LEU A 170 -2.03 -38.29 -21.05
N GLY A 171 -3.15 -37.77 -21.47
CA GLY A 171 -4.06 -36.99 -20.62
C GLY A 171 -3.75 -35.49 -20.61
N ILE A 172 -3.63 -34.91 -19.42
CA ILE A 172 -3.33 -33.47 -19.22
C ILE A 172 -2.05 -33.37 -18.41
N SER A 173 -1.08 -32.61 -18.88
CA SER A 173 0.15 -32.36 -18.16
C SER A 173 -0.11 -31.48 -16.93
N GLY A 174 0.79 -31.57 -15.96
CA GLY A 174 0.67 -30.87 -14.69
C GLY A 174 0.54 -29.35 -14.84
N LYS A 175 -0.33 -28.76 -14.06
CA LYS A 175 -0.49 -27.32 -13.94
C LYS A 175 0.64 -26.73 -13.13
N GLY A 176 1.03 -25.48 -13.42
CA GLY A 176 1.89 -24.71 -12.54
C GLY A 176 1.18 -24.39 -11.23
N GLY A 177 1.92 -24.43 -10.12
CA GLY A 177 1.45 -24.01 -8.81
C GLY A 177 1.20 -22.49 -8.76
N THR A 178 0.30 -22.05 -7.93
CA THR A 178 0.04 -20.60 -7.72
C THR A 178 1.20 -19.96 -6.99
N GLY A 179 1.57 -18.75 -7.35
CA GLY A 179 2.49 -17.91 -6.59
C GLY A 179 1.87 -17.50 -5.26
N GLY A 180 2.68 -17.41 -4.22
CA GLY A 180 2.26 -16.94 -2.91
C GLY A 180 1.98 -15.44 -2.90
N GLY A 181 1.01 -15.00 -2.12
CA GLY A 181 0.77 -13.57 -1.89
C GLY A 181 1.91 -12.92 -1.10
N GLY A 182 2.13 -11.63 -1.34
CA GLY A 182 2.99 -10.82 -0.48
C GLY A 182 2.37 -10.62 0.90
N GLY A 183 3.22 -10.53 1.92
CA GLY A 183 2.79 -10.25 3.29
C GLY A 183 2.31 -8.81 3.48
N GLY A 184 1.39 -8.58 4.38
CA GLY A 184 0.97 -7.24 4.75
C GLY A 184 2.06 -6.51 5.55
N ALA A 185 2.14 -5.20 5.38
CA ALA A 185 3.08 -4.36 6.10
C ALA A 185 2.55 -3.90 7.45
N GLY A 186 3.47 -3.49 8.31
CA GLY A 186 3.15 -2.90 9.60
C GLY A 186 2.70 -1.45 9.49
N ALA A 187 1.76 -1.03 10.33
CA ALA A 187 1.41 0.38 10.46
C ALA A 187 2.50 1.16 11.21
N GLY A 188 2.64 2.45 10.90
CA GLY A 188 3.45 3.36 11.68
C GLY A 188 2.84 3.61 13.06
N GLY A 189 3.68 3.84 14.06
CA GLY A 189 3.24 4.20 15.41
C GLY A 189 2.77 5.65 15.51
N THR A 190 2.13 6.01 16.59
CA THR A 190 1.70 7.39 16.88
C THR A 190 2.79 8.18 17.56
N GLY A 191 2.96 9.45 17.17
CA GLY A 191 3.90 10.35 17.81
C GLY A 191 3.53 10.61 19.28
N GLY A 192 4.51 10.83 20.13
CA GLY A 192 4.30 11.14 21.54
C GLY A 192 3.77 12.55 21.73
N ASP A 193 2.96 12.77 22.76
CA ASP A 193 2.44 14.09 23.10
C ASP A 193 3.53 14.95 23.78
N GLY A 194 3.51 16.26 23.53
CA GLY A 194 4.29 17.26 24.25
C GLY A 194 3.86 17.39 25.71
N GLY A 195 4.65 18.10 26.52
CA GLY A 195 4.37 18.36 27.94
C GLY A 195 3.13 19.25 28.16
N LEU A 196 2.99 19.78 29.38
CA LEU A 196 1.85 20.62 29.73
C LEU A 196 2.06 22.07 29.27
N LEU A 197 3.22 22.63 29.52
CA LEU A 197 3.49 24.05 29.32
C LEU A 197 4.15 24.33 27.96
N TYR A 198 5.20 23.63 27.64
CA TYR A 198 5.96 23.81 26.39
C TYR A 198 6.44 22.47 25.83
N GLY A 199 6.27 22.30 24.55
CA GLY A 199 6.78 21.17 23.78
C GLY A 199 5.92 20.81 22.57
N ASN A 200 6.54 20.39 21.51
CA ASN A 200 5.85 19.93 20.33
C ASN A 200 5.47 18.45 20.45
N GLY A 201 4.42 18.05 19.79
CA GLY A 201 4.14 16.65 19.57
C GLY A 201 5.18 15.99 18.70
N GLY A 202 5.46 14.72 18.91
CA GLY A 202 6.34 13.92 18.08
C GLY A 202 5.69 13.55 16.74
N ALA A 203 6.50 13.27 15.74
CA ALA A 203 6.00 12.82 14.44
C ALA A 203 5.45 11.39 14.51
N GLY A 204 4.40 11.12 13.74
CA GLY A 204 3.90 9.77 13.49
C GLY A 204 4.85 8.99 12.59
N GLY A 205 4.92 7.68 12.78
CA GLY A 205 5.75 6.79 11.96
C GLY A 205 5.10 6.49 10.60
N ASN A 206 5.88 6.31 9.56
CA ASN A 206 5.37 5.88 8.26
C ASN A 206 4.88 4.43 8.31
N GLY A 207 3.87 4.11 7.55
CA GLY A 207 3.48 2.73 7.29
C GLY A 207 4.53 2.00 6.45
N GLY A 208 4.69 0.72 6.65
CA GLY A 208 5.57 -0.11 5.83
C GLY A 208 4.99 -0.41 4.45
N ASN A 209 5.80 -0.84 3.53
CA ASN A 209 5.36 -1.27 2.20
C ASN A 209 4.90 -2.73 2.22
N GLY A 210 3.84 -3.03 1.47
CA GLY A 210 3.38 -4.40 1.27
C GLY A 210 4.43 -5.26 0.56
N GLY A 211 4.50 -6.54 0.90
CA GLY A 211 5.40 -7.49 0.26
C GLY A 211 5.02 -7.76 -1.20
N ALA A 212 5.99 -7.99 -2.06
CA ALA A 212 5.72 -8.40 -3.44
C ALA A 212 5.19 -9.84 -3.49
N ALA A 213 4.38 -10.14 -4.49
CA ALA A 213 3.86 -11.48 -4.72
C ALA A 213 4.89 -12.43 -5.34
N GLY A 214 4.67 -13.73 -5.18
CA GLY A 214 5.42 -14.77 -5.87
C GLY A 214 4.86 -15.08 -7.26
N LYS A 215 5.73 -15.45 -8.20
CA LYS A 215 5.35 -15.81 -9.57
C LYS A 215 4.54 -17.12 -9.60
N GLY A 216 3.60 -17.23 -10.55
CA GLY A 216 2.96 -18.50 -10.85
C GLY A 216 3.94 -19.47 -11.51
N GLY A 217 3.83 -20.76 -11.19
CA GLY A 217 4.59 -21.82 -11.85
C GLY A 217 4.16 -22.04 -13.29
N ILE A 218 5.04 -22.53 -14.12
CA ILE A 218 4.78 -22.82 -15.55
C ILE A 218 4.01 -24.13 -15.66
N GLY A 219 2.99 -24.18 -16.51
CA GLY A 219 2.32 -25.40 -16.90
C GLY A 219 3.23 -26.28 -17.76
N ALA A 220 3.25 -27.57 -17.53
CA ALA A 220 4.14 -28.47 -18.26
C ALA A 220 3.67 -28.72 -19.70
N PRO A 221 4.60 -28.98 -20.63
CA PRO A 221 4.25 -29.36 -21.97
C PRO A 221 3.55 -30.72 -22.01
N GLY A 222 2.54 -30.84 -22.88
CA GLY A 222 1.94 -32.14 -23.23
C GLY A 222 2.81 -32.86 -24.26
N LEU A 223 3.29 -34.03 -23.92
CA LEU A 223 4.05 -34.90 -24.81
C LEU A 223 3.10 -35.85 -25.54
N SER A 224 3.43 -36.20 -26.81
CA SER A 224 2.62 -37.09 -27.62
C SER A 224 1.16 -36.61 -27.82
N THR A 225 0.17 -37.22 -27.15
CA THR A 225 -1.25 -36.88 -27.25
C THR A 225 -1.77 -36.10 -26.04
N ALA A 226 -0.89 -35.70 -25.13
CA ALA A 226 -1.29 -34.98 -23.92
C ALA A 226 -1.57 -33.50 -24.18
N GLN A 227 -2.54 -32.95 -23.44
CA GLN A 227 -2.79 -31.51 -23.39
C GLN A 227 -1.70 -30.84 -22.54
N GLY A 228 -1.28 -29.64 -22.92
CA GLY A 228 -0.40 -28.81 -22.09
C GLY A 228 -1.09 -28.40 -20.79
N GLY A 229 -0.34 -28.39 -19.70
CA GLY A 229 -0.83 -27.92 -18.39
C GLY A 229 -1.05 -26.41 -18.36
N ASP A 230 -2.03 -25.92 -17.60
CA ASP A 230 -2.25 -24.50 -17.40
C ASP A 230 -1.11 -23.88 -16.58
N GLY A 231 -0.77 -22.64 -16.85
CA GLY A 231 0.12 -21.86 -16.00
C GLY A 231 -0.52 -21.54 -14.65
N GLY A 232 0.27 -21.51 -13.58
CA GLY A 232 -0.19 -21.12 -12.26
C GLY A 232 -0.50 -19.62 -12.19
N ASN A 233 -1.45 -19.23 -11.37
CA ASN A 233 -1.72 -17.81 -11.12
C ASN A 233 -0.53 -17.17 -10.41
N GLY A 234 -0.21 -15.94 -10.75
CA GLY A 234 0.66 -15.11 -9.94
C GLY A 234 -0.01 -14.77 -8.61
N GLY A 235 0.77 -14.61 -7.55
CA GLY A 235 0.23 -14.16 -6.27
C GLY A 235 -0.24 -12.69 -6.32
N SER A 236 -1.03 -12.29 -5.35
CA SER A 236 -1.39 -10.88 -5.11
C SER A 236 -0.35 -10.20 -4.23
N GLY A 237 -0.04 -8.93 -4.51
CA GLY A 237 0.80 -8.12 -3.64
C GLY A 237 0.20 -7.95 -2.24
N GLY A 238 1.05 -7.79 -1.24
CA GLY A 238 0.63 -7.51 0.13
C GLY A 238 0.10 -6.08 0.30
N ASN A 239 -0.82 -5.89 1.24
CA ASN A 239 -1.30 -4.55 1.57
C ASN A 239 -0.24 -3.78 2.36
N ALA A 240 -0.17 -2.48 2.13
CA ALA A 240 0.70 -1.59 2.87
C ALA A 240 0.16 -1.24 4.27
N GLY A 241 1.06 -0.80 5.13
CA GLY A 241 0.70 -0.27 6.43
C GLY A 241 0.23 1.19 6.36
N ASN A 242 -0.68 1.57 7.24
CA ASN A 242 -1.10 2.95 7.40
C ASN A 242 -0.01 3.78 8.10
N GLY A 243 0.08 5.06 7.76
CA GLY A 243 0.88 6.01 8.52
C GLY A 243 0.30 6.24 9.92
N GLY A 244 1.17 6.48 10.88
CA GLY A 244 0.78 6.81 12.25
C GLY A 244 0.40 8.27 12.42
N ASN A 245 -0.43 8.57 13.40
CA ASN A 245 -0.83 9.93 13.70
C ASN A 245 0.32 10.73 14.34
N GLY A 246 0.36 12.04 14.10
CA GLY A 246 1.23 12.94 14.85
C GLY A 246 0.77 13.09 16.30
N GLY A 247 1.73 13.24 17.21
CA GLY A 247 1.44 13.54 18.63
C GLY A 247 0.91 14.96 18.81
N ARG A 248 0.15 15.21 19.87
CA ARG A 248 -0.35 16.55 20.20
C ARG A 248 0.77 17.43 20.74
N GLY A 249 0.71 18.71 20.41
CA GLY A 249 1.54 19.71 21.08
C GLY A 249 1.23 19.81 22.58
N SER A 250 2.09 20.50 23.32
CA SER A 250 1.82 20.76 24.75
C SER A 250 0.51 21.52 24.93
N VAL A 251 -0.07 21.41 26.11
CA VAL A 251 -1.37 22.03 26.37
C VAL A 251 -1.34 23.55 26.16
N LEU A 252 -0.23 24.21 26.46
CA LEU A 252 -0.17 25.68 26.39
C LEU A 252 0.54 26.19 25.13
N PHE A 253 1.79 25.78 24.89
CA PHE A 253 2.66 26.29 23.82
C PHE A 253 3.33 25.13 23.09
N GLY A 254 2.81 24.70 21.97
CA GLY A 254 3.44 23.64 21.18
C GLY A 254 2.74 23.35 19.88
N HIS A 255 3.51 22.97 18.89
CA HIS A 255 2.98 22.52 17.61
C HIS A 255 2.56 21.05 17.69
N GLY A 256 1.52 20.71 16.97
CA GLY A 256 1.19 19.31 16.73
C GLY A 256 2.27 18.63 15.87
N GLY A 257 2.52 17.35 16.13
CA GLY A 257 3.43 16.56 15.32
C GLY A 257 2.84 16.23 13.94
N ASN A 258 3.69 16.14 12.93
CA ASN A 258 3.25 15.69 11.61
C ASN A 258 2.89 14.20 11.65
N ALA A 259 1.95 13.81 10.83
CA ALA A 259 1.61 12.40 10.67
C ALA A 259 2.62 11.66 9.77
N GLY A 260 2.64 10.35 9.93
CA GLY A 260 3.35 9.46 9.01
C GLY A 260 2.59 9.22 7.71
N HIS A 261 3.30 8.92 6.66
CA HIS A 261 2.75 8.56 5.35
C HIS A 261 2.29 7.10 5.34
N GLY A 262 1.29 6.79 4.53
CA GLY A 262 0.94 5.42 4.23
C GLY A 262 2.00 4.75 3.36
N GLY A 263 2.22 3.46 3.54
CA GLY A 263 3.14 2.68 2.71
C GLY A 263 2.56 2.37 1.33
N ALA A 264 3.40 1.98 0.40
CA ALA A 264 2.97 1.52 -0.92
C ALA A 264 2.52 0.05 -0.88
N GLY A 265 1.47 -0.28 -1.62
CA GLY A 265 1.02 -1.66 -1.80
C GLY A 265 2.06 -2.50 -2.55
N GLY A 266 2.14 -3.78 -2.23
CA GLY A 266 3.00 -4.72 -2.93
C GLY A 266 2.53 -4.96 -4.36
N ASN A 267 3.45 -5.18 -5.29
CA ASN A 267 3.11 -5.52 -6.66
C ASN A 267 2.65 -6.97 -6.77
N GLY A 268 1.70 -7.22 -7.66
CA GLY A 268 1.37 -8.55 -8.11
C GLY A 268 2.51 -9.20 -8.89
N ALA A 269 2.55 -10.50 -8.95
CA ALA A 269 3.58 -11.22 -9.68
C ALA A 269 3.06 -11.83 -10.99
N VAL A 270 3.93 -11.91 -11.96
CA VAL A 270 3.65 -12.49 -13.27
C VAL A 270 3.17 -13.93 -13.11
N SER A 271 2.12 -14.26 -13.83
CA SER A 271 1.56 -15.60 -13.86
C SER A 271 2.39 -16.55 -14.71
N GLY A 272 2.28 -17.85 -14.42
CA GLY A 272 2.93 -18.87 -15.23
C GLY A 272 2.35 -18.95 -16.64
N ASN A 273 3.18 -19.31 -17.60
CA ASN A 273 2.76 -19.61 -18.97
C ASN A 273 2.10 -20.98 -19.02
N GLY A 274 1.17 -21.15 -19.95
CA GLY A 274 0.63 -22.47 -20.28
C GLY A 274 1.64 -23.36 -20.96
N GLY A 275 1.57 -24.67 -20.74
CA GLY A 275 2.41 -25.67 -21.41
C GLY A 275 2.02 -25.87 -22.87
N SER A 276 3.00 -26.11 -23.75
CA SER A 276 2.75 -26.43 -25.16
C SER A 276 2.15 -27.82 -25.35
N SER A 277 1.50 -28.05 -26.50
CA SER A 277 0.99 -29.37 -26.89
C SER A 277 1.28 -29.67 -28.37
N ILE A 278 1.40 -30.95 -28.71
CA ILE A 278 1.67 -31.40 -30.09
C ILE A 278 0.37 -31.73 -30.84
N THR A 279 -0.61 -32.31 -30.15
CA THR A 279 -1.83 -32.81 -30.79
C THR A 279 -3.14 -32.40 -30.09
N ALA A 280 -3.03 -31.84 -28.88
CA ALA A 280 -4.17 -31.38 -28.05
C ALA A 280 -4.13 -29.85 -27.89
N VAL A 281 -4.82 -29.33 -26.89
CA VAL A 281 -4.88 -27.89 -26.60
C VAL A 281 -3.67 -27.48 -25.77
N GLY A 282 -3.07 -26.33 -26.06
CA GLY A 282 -2.09 -25.68 -25.22
C GLY A 282 -2.74 -25.18 -23.92
N GLY A 283 -1.99 -25.26 -22.82
CA GLY A 283 -2.47 -24.79 -21.51
C GLY A 283 -2.71 -23.28 -21.47
N LYS A 284 -3.63 -22.83 -20.62
CA LYS A 284 -3.95 -21.41 -20.42
C LYS A 284 -2.91 -20.74 -19.53
N GLY A 285 -2.70 -19.44 -19.77
CA GLY A 285 -1.90 -18.61 -18.85
C GLY A 285 -2.69 -18.26 -17.58
N GLY A 286 -1.98 -18.09 -16.46
CA GLY A 286 -2.59 -17.74 -15.17
C GLY A 286 -2.86 -16.22 -15.00
N THR A 287 -3.46 -15.84 -13.89
CA THR A 287 -3.83 -14.45 -13.53
C THR A 287 -3.09 -13.96 -12.28
N GLY A 288 -2.96 -12.65 -12.07
CA GLY A 288 -2.30 -12.05 -10.89
C GLY A 288 -2.99 -10.76 -10.40
N GLY A 289 -2.58 -10.20 -9.26
CA GLY A 289 -3.19 -8.99 -8.68
C GLY A 289 -2.22 -8.12 -7.88
N GLY A 290 -2.54 -6.84 -7.70
CA GLY A 290 -1.78 -5.87 -6.90
C GLY A 290 -2.30 -5.74 -5.45
N GLY A 291 -1.45 -5.30 -4.54
CA GLY A 291 -1.82 -5.00 -3.15
C GLY A 291 -2.26 -3.55 -2.94
N GLY A 292 -3.06 -3.29 -1.93
CA GLY A 292 -3.53 -1.95 -1.59
C GLY A 292 -2.48 -1.09 -0.89
N GLY A 293 -2.51 0.22 -1.16
CA GLY A 293 -1.71 1.23 -0.46
C GLY A 293 -2.30 1.57 0.91
N GLY A 294 -1.45 1.97 1.84
CA GLY A 294 -1.85 2.37 3.18
C GLY A 294 -2.33 3.83 3.24
N ALA A 295 -3.28 4.13 4.11
CA ALA A 295 -3.71 5.51 4.36
C ALA A 295 -2.63 6.30 5.10
N GLY A 296 -2.58 7.61 4.87
CA GLY A 296 -1.81 8.54 5.67
C GLY A 296 -2.41 8.74 7.05
N GLY A 297 -1.58 8.98 8.05
CA GLY A 297 -2.02 9.32 9.40
C GLY A 297 -2.53 10.76 9.50
N THR A 298 -3.24 11.09 10.56
CA THR A 298 -3.71 12.43 10.87
C THR A 298 -2.64 13.24 11.60
N GLY A 299 -2.50 14.52 11.26
CA GLY A 299 -1.64 15.46 11.97
C GLY A 299 -2.10 15.65 13.41
N GLY A 300 -1.16 15.86 14.34
CA GLY A 300 -1.46 16.15 15.73
C GLY A 300 -1.98 17.56 15.93
N ASP A 301 -2.88 17.74 16.89
CA ASP A 301 -3.37 19.05 17.28
C ASP A 301 -2.31 19.86 18.03
N ALA A 302 -2.34 21.18 17.90
CA ALA A 302 -1.48 22.09 18.62
C ALA A 302 -1.94 22.34 20.05
N GLY A 303 -1.09 23.03 20.80
CA GLY A 303 -1.40 23.49 22.16
C GLY A 303 -2.49 24.57 22.19
N LEU A 304 -3.04 24.79 23.38
CA LEU A 304 -4.23 25.63 23.57
C LEU A 304 -3.99 27.10 23.21
N LEU A 305 -2.85 27.68 23.58
CA LEU A 305 -2.56 29.11 23.34
C LEU A 305 -1.88 29.35 22.00
N TYR A 306 -0.74 28.71 21.78
CA TYR A 306 0.07 28.90 20.59
C TYR A 306 0.52 27.56 20.02
N GLY A 307 0.42 27.44 18.74
CA GLY A 307 0.98 26.33 17.99
C GLY A 307 0.22 26.06 16.71
N ASN A 308 0.90 25.59 15.70
CA ASN A 308 0.29 25.12 14.47
C ASN A 308 -0.10 23.65 14.59
N GLY A 309 -1.19 23.26 13.98
CA GLY A 309 -1.52 21.87 13.79
C GLY A 309 -0.50 21.17 12.91
N GLY A 310 -0.24 19.90 13.17
CA GLY A 310 0.64 19.06 12.37
C GLY A 310 0.05 18.73 11.01
N ALA A 311 0.88 18.53 10.00
CA ALA A 311 0.43 18.09 8.70
C ALA A 311 -0.08 16.64 8.71
N GLY A 312 -1.11 16.34 7.92
CA GLY A 312 -1.55 14.99 7.64
C GLY A 312 -0.57 14.25 6.72
N GLY A 313 -0.46 12.96 6.89
CA GLY A 313 0.38 12.11 6.06
C GLY A 313 -0.23 11.83 4.68
N THR A 314 0.57 11.67 3.66
CA THR A 314 0.09 11.26 2.33
C THR A 314 -0.34 9.79 2.34
N GLY A 315 -1.34 9.46 1.55
CA GLY A 315 -1.72 8.08 1.28
C GLY A 315 -0.66 7.38 0.42
N GLY A 316 -0.49 6.09 0.64
CA GLY A 316 0.42 5.26 -0.15
C GLY A 316 -0.17 4.88 -1.51
N SER A 317 0.67 4.64 -2.48
CA SER A 317 0.25 4.16 -3.81
C SER A 317 -0.24 2.71 -3.75
N GLY A 318 -1.20 2.37 -4.61
CA GLY A 318 -1.57 0.98 -4.85
C GLY A 318 -0.48 0.22 -5.62
N GLY A 319 -0.33 -1.05 -5.33
CA GLY A 319 0.58 -1.93 -6.06
C GLY A 319 0.11 -2.20 -7.50
N ALA A 320 1.02 -2.34 -8.44
CA ALA A 320 0.66 -2.68 -9.82
C ALA A 320 0.14 -4.12 -9.92
N GLY A 321 -0.88 -4.31 -10.75
CA GLY A 321 -1.34 -5.62 -11.15
C GLY A 321 -0.30 -6.31 -12.04
N ALA A 322 -0.27 -7.63 -12.01
CA ALA A 322 0.70 -8.41 -12.75
C ALA A 322 0.23 -8.77 -14.16
N ARG A 323 1.18 -9.05 -15.05
CA ARG A 323 0.90 -9.55 -16.39
C ARG A 323 0.37 -10.99 -16.30
N GLY A 324 -0.70 -11.28 -17.07
CA GLY A 324 -1.17 -12.64 -17.28
C GLY A 324 -0.14 -13.50 -18.01
N GLY A 325 -0.10 -14.81 -17.75
CA GLY A 325 0.77 -15.74 -18.45
C GLY A 325 0.38 -15.91 -19.91
N ASP A 326 1.36 -16.17 -20.76
CA ASP A 326 1.09 -16.48 -22.18
C ASP A 326 0.50 -17.90 -22.31
N GLY A 327 -0.39 -18.11 -23.28
CA GLY A 327 -0.91 -19.41 -23.62
C GLY A 327 0.18 -20.36 -24.14
N GLY A 328 0.03 -21.65 -23.96
CA GLY A 328 0.97 -22.66 -24.50
C GLY A 328 0.87 -22.78 -26.01
N ALA A 329 1.99 -23.02 -26.68
CA ALA A 329 2.00 -23.21 -28.12
C ALA A 329 1.34 -24.52 -28.53
N GLY A 330 0.44 -24.46 -29.52
CA GLY A 330 -0.01 -25.63 -30.25
C GLY A 330 0.90 -25.90 -31.44
N SER A 331 1.30 -27.14 -31.67
CA SER A 331 2.06 -27.55 -32.86
C SER A 331 1.39 -28.71 -33.57
N GLY A 332 1.65 -28.86 -34.86
CA GLY A 332 1.00 -29.91 -35.65
C GLY A 332 -0.51 -29.66 -35.81
N THR A 333 -1.33 -30.50 -35.19
CA THR A 333 -2.81 -30.39 -35.20
C THR A 333 -3.38 -29.79 -33.92
N ALA A 334 -2.50 -29.27 -33.04
CA ALA A 334 -2.92 -28.76 -31.75
C ALA A 334 -3.46 -27.32 -31.81
N GLN A 335 -4.44 -27.03 -30.98
CA GLN A 335 -4.93 -25.68 -30.72
C GLN A 335 -3.98 -24.91 -29.82
N GLY A 336 -3.77 -23.62 -30.09
CA GLY A 336 -3.03 -22.71 -29.22
C GLY A 336 -3.79 -22.44 -27.92
N GLY A 337 -3.07 -22.33 -26.80
CA GLY A 337 -3.66 -21.93 -25.52
C GLY A 337 -3.98 -20.44 -25.46
N ASP A 338 -5.03 -20.07 -24.74
CA ASP A 338 -5.39 -18.69 -24.45
C ASP A 338 -4.41 -18.03 -23.49
N GLY A 339 -4.15 -16.73 -23.66
CA GLY A 339 -3.46 -15.92 -22.69
C GLY A 339 -4.27 -15.70 -21.42
N GLY A 340 -3.61 -15.68 -20.27
CA GLY A 340 -4.23 -15.35 -18.99
C GLY A 340 -4.57 -13.86 -18.86
N ALA A 341 -5.61 -13.54 -18.11
CA ALA A 341 -5.96 -12.16 -17.80
C ALA A 341 -4.86 -11.47 -16.95
N GLY A 342 -4.71 -10.17 -17.15
CA GLY A 342 -3.90 -9.34 -16.25
C GLY A 342 -4.51 -9.24 -14.86
N GLY A 343 -3.69 -8.96 -13.86
CA GLY A 343 -4.16 -8.73 -12.49
C GLY A 343 -4.62 -7.30 -12.27
N VAL A 344 -5.68 -7.12 -11.48
CA VAL A 344 -6.19 -5.78 -11.12
C VAL A 344 -5.13 -5.00 -10.33
N GLY A 345 -5.04 -3.70 -10.58
CA GLY A 345 -4.20 -2.79 -9.79
C GLY A 345 -4.73 -2.61 -8.37
N GLY A 346 -3.84 -2.44 -7.39
CA GLY A 346 -4.23 -2.20 -6.00
C GLY A 346 -4.82 -0.81 -5.78
N ASN A 347 -5.75 -0.69 -4.85
CA ASN A 347 -6.29 0.59 -4.44
C ASN A 347 -5.23 1.41 -3.70
N ALA A 348 -5.24 2.73 -3.87
CA ALA A 348 -4.38 3.63 -3.12
C ALA A 348 -4.99 4.01 -1.77
N GLY A 349 -4.13 4.46 -0.85
CA GLY A 349 -4.55 4.97 0.44
C GLY A 349 -5.01 6.43 0.39
N ASN A 350 -5.93 6.81 1.26
CA ASN A 350 -6.35 8.20 1.42
C ASN A 350 -5.27 9.00 2.17
N GLY A 351 -5.20 10.28 1.88
CA GLY A 351 -4.42 11.23 2.69
C GLY A 351 -5.04 11.45 4.07
N GLY A 352 -4.20 11.68 5.07
CA GLY A 352 -4.65 11.99 6.41
C GLY A 352 -5.01 13.47 6.59
N ASN A 353 -5.88 13.76 7.53
CA ASN A 353 -6.27 15.14 7.82
C ASN A 353 -5.14 15.90 8.54
N GLY A 354 -5.06 17.20 8.31
CA GLY A 354 -4.22 18.10 9.10
C GLY A 354 -4.78 18.27 10.52
N GLY A 355 -3.87 18.45 11.50
CA GLY A 355 -4.24 18.76 12.88
C GLY A 355 -4.74 20.19 13.05
N SER A 356 -5.56 20.42 14.06
CA SER A 356 -6.09 21.74 14.38
C SER A 356 -5.09 22.55 15.22
N ALA A 357 -5.10 23.88 15.03
CA ALA A 357 -4.39 24.80 15.94
C ALA A 357 -5.20 25.03 17.23
N GLY A 358 -4.58 25.71 18.19
CA GLY A 358 -5.14 25.96 19.51
C GLY A 358 -6.22 27.04 19.56
N TRP A 359 -6.19 27.91 20.61
CA TRP A 359 -7.21 28.90 20.81
C TRP A 359 -6.77 30.32 20.39
N LEU A 360 -5.54 30.74 20.74
CA LEU A 360 -5.11 32.12 20.56
C LEU A 360 -4.44 32.37 19.21
N SER A 361 -3.42 31.61 18.89
CA SER A 361 -2.70 31.79 17.61
C SER A 361 -2.10 30.48 17.09
N GLY A 362 -2.23 30.27 15.83
CA GLY A 362 -1.64 29.17 15.07
C GLY A 362 -2.43 28.81 13.84
N ASN A 363 -1.77 28.28 12.85
CA ASN A 363 -2.40 27.82 11.62
C ASN A 363 -2.81 26.35 11.73
N GLY A 364 -3.88 25.99 11.07
CA GLY A 364 -4.25 24.60 10.87
C GLY A 364 -3.19 23.86 10.05
N GLY A 365 -2.98 22.59 10.35
CA GLY A 365 -2.11 21.72 9.58
C GLY A 365 -2.68 21.42 8.19
N THR A 366 -1.82 21.23 7.20
CA THR A 366 -2.26 20.81 5.85
C THR A 366 -2.75 19.37 5.82
N GLY A 367 -3.76 19.07 5.04
CA GLY A 367 -4.14 17.70 4.74
C GLY A 367 -3.10 17.01 3.86
N GLY A 368 -2.93 15.72 4.03
CA GLY A 368 -2.07 14.90 3.17
C GLY A 368 -2.69 14.60 1.81
N GLY A 369 -1.92 14.49 0.77
CA GLY A 369 -2.40 14.07 -0.54
C GLY A 369 -2.85 12.60 -0.55
N GLY A 370 -3.81 12.25 -1.39
CA GLY A 370 -4.20 10.88 -1.68
C GLY A 370 -3.11 10.14 -2.48
N GLY A 371 -3.02 8.84 -2.31
CA GLY A 371 -2.09 8.01 -3.07
C GLY A 371 -2.55 7.76 -4.51
N THR A 372 -1.61 7.46 -5.39
CA THR A 372 -1.90 7.09 -6.78
C THR A 372 -2.38 5.64 -6.88
N ALA A 373 -3.34 5.40 -7.77
CA ALA A 373 -3.85 4.05 -8.03
C ALA A 373 -2.77 3.12 -8.59
N GLY A 374 -2.88 1.83 -8.31
CA GLY A 374 -2.07 0.81 -8.98
C GLY A 374 -2.47 0.63 -10.44
N ALA A 375 -1.52 0.43 -11.33
CA ALA A 375 -1.78 0.15 -12.74
C ALA A 375 -2.41 -1.25 -12.91
N GLY A 376 -3.29 -1.39 -13.91
CA GLY A 376 -3.79 -2.70 -14.31
C GLY A 376 -2.70 -3.52 -15.00
N GLY A 377 -2.67 -4.83 -14.75
CA GLY A 377 -1.74 -5.76 -15.40
C GLY A 377 -2.13 -6.04 -16.86
N GLN A 378 -1.15 -6.30 -17.69
CA GLN A 378 -1.36 -6.67 -19.09
C GLN A 378 -1.91 -8.09 -19.19
N GLY A 379 -2.78 -8.34 -20.18
CA GLY A 379 -3.17 -9.68 -20.54
C GLY A 379 -2.01 -10.47 -21.20
N GLY A 380 -1.93 -11.77 -20.94
CA GLY A 380 -0.99 -12.65 -21.62
C GLY A 380 -1.37 -12.87 -23.09
N ASN A 381 -0.41 -13.20 -23.94
CA ASN A 381 -0.67 -13.46 -25.35
C ASN A 381 -1.27 -14.85 -25.53
N GLY A 382 -2.24 -14.97 -26.45
CA GLY A 382 -2.61 -16.25 -27.01
C GLY A 382 -1.48 -16.80 -27.90
N ASN A 383 -1.41 -18.12 -28.06
CA ASN A 383 -0.32 -18.70 -28.84
C ASN A 383 -0.82 -19.36 -30.13
N SER A 384 0.11 -19.65 -31.05
CA SER A 384 -0.17 -20.23 -32.34
C SER A 384 -0.62 -21.69 -32.26
N GLY A 385 -1.39 -22.13 -33.24
CA GLY A 385 -1.89 -23.49 -33.42
C GLY A 385 -2.80 -23.54 -34.66
N ILE A 386 -3.40 -24.68 -34.95
CA ILE A 386 -4.41 -24.80 -36.04
C ILE A 386 -5.59 -23.86 -35.75
N ASP A 387 -5.99 -23.77 -34.49
CA ASP A 387 -6.94 -22.77 -33.98
C ASP A 387 -6.18 -21.95 -32.95
N PRO A 388 -5.80 -20.70 -33.27
CA PRO A 388 -4.94 -19.92 -32.40
C PRO A 388 -5.66 -19.50 -31.11
N GLY A 389 -4.93 -19.52 -29.99
CA GLY A 389 -5.44 -19.04 -28.70
C GLY A 389 -5.71 -17.53 -28.72
N ASN A 390 -6.68 -17.08 -27.94
CA ASN A 390 -7.00 -15.67 -27.76
C ASN A 390 -6.05 -15.00 -26.77
N GLY A 391 -5.83 -13.71 -26.95
CA GLY A 391 -5.15 -12.90 -25.97
C GLY A 391 -5.98 -12.73 -24.69
N GLY A 392 -5.32 -12.75 -23.54
CA GLY A 392 -5.93 -12.48 -22.24
C GLY A 392 -6.38 -11.02 -22.12
N GLN A 393 -7.38 -10.76 -21.30
CA GLN A 393 -7.86 -9.40 -21.04
C GLN A 393 -6.84 -8.62 -20.20
N GLY A 394 -6.69 -7.33 -20.49
CA GLY A 394 -6.03 -6.40 -19.62
C GLY A 394 -6.91 -6.09 -18.41
N ALA A 395 -6.30 -5.85 -17.28
CA ALA A 395 -7.04 -5.60 -16.05
C ALA A 395 -7.26 -4.10 -15.79
N ASP A 396 -8.26 -3.81 -14.98
CA ASP A 396 -8.58 -2.47 -14.53
C ASP A 396 -7.52 -1.93 -13.56
N THR A 397 -7.44 -0.61 -13.43
CA THR A 397 -6.62 0.04 -12.39
C THR A 397 -7.24 -0.18 -11.01
N GLY A 398 -6.47 0.10 -9.94
CA GLY A 398 -7.07 0.36 -8.63
C GLY A 398 -7.74 1.73 -8.53
N ASN A 399 -8.42 1.99 -7.43
CA ASN A 399 -8.97 3.30 -7.11
C ASN A 399 -7.87 4.23 -6.56
N ALA A 400 -7.93 5.50 -6.92
CA ALA A 400 -7.07 6.53 -6.33
C ALA A 400 -7.55 6.92 -4.91
N GLY A 401 -6.62 7.34 -4.07
CA GLY A 401 -6.94 7.82 -2.72
C GLY A 401 -7.44 9.27 -2.72
N ASN A 402 -8.35 9.60 -1.81
CA ASN A 402 -8.79 10.98 -1.61
C ASN A 402 -7.74 11.78 -0.81
N GLY A 403 -7.68 13.08 -1.04
CA GLY A 403 -6.91 14.00 -0.22
C GLY A 403 -7.53 14.17 1.17
N GLY A 404 -6.68 14.37 2.18
CA GLY A 404 -7.11 14.69 3.54
C GLY A 404 -7.54 16.13 3.70
N HIS A 405 -8.40 16.42 4.66
CA HIS A 405 -8.85 17.78 4.96
C HIS A 405 -7.75 18.58 5.66
N GLY A 406 -7.70 19.89 5.41
CA GLY A 406 -6.90 20.82 6.18
C GLY A 406 -7.45 21.00 7.60
N GLY A 407 -6.57 21.16 8.57
CA GLY A 407 -6.94 21.45 9.97
C GLY A 407 -7.46 22.88 10.16
N SER A 408 -8.28 23.10 11.16
CA SER A 408 -8.77 24.43 11.53
C SER A 408 -7.66 25.26 12.19
N ALA A 409 -7.66 26.57 11.93
CA ALA A 409 -6.80 27.52 12.61
C ALA A 409 -7.18 27.68 14.09
N ALA A 410 -6.32 28.39 14.85
CA ALA A 410 -6.66 28.87 16.18
C ALA A 410 -7.86 29.82 16.12
N LYS A 411 -8.64 29.86 17.19
CA LYS A 411 -9.90 30.62 17.18
C LYS A 411 -9.74 32.11 16.96
N LEU A 412 -8.61 32.71 17.42
CA LEU A 412 -8.42 34.14 17.33
C LEU A 412 -7.54 34.54 16.13
N PHE A 413 -6.32 34.01 16.03
CA PHE A 413 -5.37 34.36 14.97
C PHE A 413 -4.87 33.11 14.26
N GLY A 414 -5.04 33.01 12.98
CA GLY A 414 -4.44 31.97 12.17
C GLY A 414 -5.20 31.62 10.91
N ASP A 415 -4.50 31.07 9.97
CA ASP A 415 -5.04 30.61 8.71
C ASP A 415 -5.43 29.12 8.78
N GLY A 416 -6.52 28.74 8.14
CA GLY A 416 -6.90 27.35 7.99
C GLY A 416 -5.87 26.59 7.16
N GLY A 417 -5.63 25.33 7.48
CA GLY A 417 -4.76 24.47 6.71
C GLY A 417 -5.32 24.17 5.32
N ALA A 418 -4.47 24.02 4.32
CA ALA A 418 -4.90 23.60 2.99
C ALA A 418 -5.36 22.13 3.00
N GLY A 419 -6.35 21.79 2.19
CA GLY A 419 -6.72 20.42 1.89
C GLY A 419 -5.67 19.73 1.03
N GLY A 420 -5.49 18.44 1.19
CA GLY A 420 -4.60 17.63 0.36
C GLY A 420 -5.20 17.35 -1.02
N ALA A 421 -4.37 17.29 -2.05
CA ALA A 421 -4.82 16.89 -3.38
C ALA A 421 -5.29 15.42 -3.41
N GLY A 422 -6.27 15.13 -4.24
CA GLY A 422 -6.67 13.76 -4.55
C GLY A 422 -5.59 13.02 -5.34
N GLY A 423 -5.49 11.73 -5.12
CA GLY A 423 -4.57 10.87 -5.87
C GLY A 423 -4.97 10.70 -7.32
N MET A 424 -4.01 10.43 -8.18
CA MET A 424 -4.27 10.20 -9.60
C MET A 424 -4.67 8.74 -9.86
N GLY A 425 -5.57 8.55 -10.83
CA GLY A 425 -5.81 7.26 -11.45
C GLY A 425 -4.57 6.80 -12.25
N SER A 426 -4.50 5.53 -12.53
CA SER A 426 -3.40 4.92 -13.28
C SER A 426 -3.86 4.42 -14.65
N THR A 427 -3.01 3.67 -15.34
CA THR A 427 -3.31 3.14 -16.68
C THR A 427 -3.87 1.73 -16.56
N GLY A 428 -4.99 1.46 -17.24
CA GLY A 428 -5.50 0.10 -17.39
C GLY A 428 -4.51 -0.79 -18.13
N GLY A 429 -4.55 -2.10 -17.89
CA GLY A 429 -3.72 -3.07 -18.57
C GLY A 429 -4.08 -3.22 -20.05
N THR A 430 -3.10 -3.38 -20.91
CA THR A 430 -3.37 -3.72 -22.33
C THR A 430 -3.80 -5.17 -22.44
N GLY A 431 -4.74 -5.45 -23.33
CA GLY A 431 -5.06 -6.84 -23.67
C GLY A 431 -3.88 -7.52 -24.35
N GLY A 432 -3.75 -8.83 -24.16
CA GLY A 432 -2.76 -9.65 -24.85
C GLY A 432 -3.06 -9.77 -26.34
N GLY A 433 -2.04 -9.99 -27.16
CA GLY A 433 -2.20 -10.30 -28.59
C GLY A 433 -2.81 -11.69 -28.78
N GLY A 434 -3.66 -11.87 -29.80
CA GLY A 434 -4.10 -13.19 -30.23
C GLY A 434 -2.96 -13.97 -30.90
N GLY A 435 -3.07 -15.33 -30.90
CA GLY A 435 -2.11 -16.21 -31.54
C GLY A 435 -2.05 -16.00 -33.06
N PHE A 436 -0.87 -16.31 -33.65
CA PHE A 436 -0.65 -16.12 -35.08
C PHE A 436 -1.59 -17.01 -35.90
N GLY A 437 -2.36 -16.43 -36.81
CA GLY A 437 -3.27 -17.16 -37.70
C GLY A 437 -4.76 -16.90 -37.48
N GLY A 438 -5.16 -16.06 -36.53
CA GLY A 438 -6.57 -15.66 -36.34
C GLY A 438 -7.07 -15.51 -34.90
N GLY A 439 -6.22 -15.71 -33.90
CA GLY A 439 -6.62 -15.46 -32.50
C GLY A 439 -6.99 -13.99 -32.27
N THR A 440 -8.04 -13.74 -31.50
CA THR A 440 -8.48 -12.38 -31.15
C THR A 440 -7.61 -11.78 -30.04
N GLY A 441 -7.29 -10.50 -30.16
CA GLY A 441 -6.63 -9.76 -29.07
C GLY A 441 -7.57 -9.56 -27.89
N GLY A 442 -7.02 -9.61 -26.67
CA GLY A 442 -7.78 -9.34 -25.44
C GLY A 442 -8.20 -7.86 -25.35
N ASN A 443 -9.32 -7.59 -24.70
CA ASN A 443 -9.77 -6.24 -24.40
C ASN A 443 -8.84 -5.57 -23.40
N GLY A 444 -8.75 -4.24 -23.47
CA GLY A 444 -8.01 -3.46 -22.47
C GLY A 444 -8.79 -3.22 -21.19
N GLY A 445 -8.06 -3.05 -20.10
CA GLY A 445 -8.64 -2.68 -18.81
C GLY A 445 -9.08 -1.22 -18.72
N ASN A 446 -10.07 -0.96 -17.89
CA ASN A 446 -10.59 0.36 -17.61
C ASN A 446 -9.69 1.15 -16.67
N GLY A 447 -9.64 2.47 -16.82
CA GLY A 447 -9.15 3.37 -15.81
C GLY A 447 -10.24 3.69 -14.79
N HIS A 448 -9.90 3.73 -13.51
CA HIS A 448 -10.82 4.17 -12.46
C HIS A 448 -10.69 5.66 -12.18
N ALA A 449 -11.64 6.19 -11.33
CA ALA A 449 -11.69 7.61 -11.01
C ALA A 449 -10.46 8.08 -10.23
N GLY A 450 -10.08 9.34 -10.45
CA GLY A 450 -9.17 10.06 -9.59
C GLY A 450 -9.79 10.31 -8.22
N GLY A 451 -8.96 10.46 -7.19
CA GLY A 451 -9.41 10.78 -5.84
C GLY A 451 -9.91 12.21 -5.72
N ALA A 452 -10.89 12.45 -4.87
CA ALA A 452 -11.33 13.81 -4.56
C ALA A 452 -10.29 14.57 -3.74
N GLY A 453 -10.18 15.88 -3.95
CA GLY A 453 -9.39 16.77 -3.11
C GLY A 453 -10.01 16.97 -1.73
N GLY A 454 -9.17 17.14 -0.70
CA GLY A 454 -9.62 17.46 0.65
C GLY A 454 -10.08 18.92 0.79
N SER A 455 -11.02 19.18 1.68
CA SER A 455 -11.45 20.56 1.96
C SER A 455 -10.38 21.32 2.75
N GLY A 456 -10.28 22.63 2.51
CA GLY A 456 -9.48 23.54 3.33
C GLY A 456 -10.07 23.72 4.73
N GLY A 457 -9.20 23.95 5.72
CA GLY A 457 -9.59 24.24 7.10
C GLY A 457 -10.13 25.65 7.29
N THR A 458 -10.95 25.83 8.32
CA THR A 458 -11.50 27.15 8.68
C THR A 458 -10.44 28.05 9.32
N ALA A 459 -10.51 29.35 9.04
CA ALA A 459 -9.66 30.36 9.71
C ALA A 459 -10.11 30.65 11.14
N GLY A 460 -9.23 31.31 11.89
CA GLY A 460 -9.60 31.99 13.12
C GLY A 460 -10.40 33.28 12.87
N LEU A 461 -10.65 34.04 13.95
CA LEU A 461 -11.37 35.33 13.86
C LEU A 461 -10.66 36.29 12.90
N LEU A 462 -9.33 36.34 12.97
CA LEU A 462 -8.43 37.08 12.08
C LEU A 462 -7.51 36.07 11.36
N GLY A 463 -7.80 35.81 10.12
CA GLY A 463 -7.05 34.88 9.26
C GLY A 463 -7.84 34.44 8.04
N SER A 464 -7.17 33.82 7.11
CA SER A 464 -7.74 33.33 5.86
C SER A 464 -8.09 31.85 5.92
N GLY A 465 -9.15 31.46 5.25
CA GLY A 465 -9.50 30.05 5.09
C GLY A 465 -8.45 29.29 4.28
N GLY A 466 -8.23 28.04 4.59
CA GLY A 466 -7.32 27.17 3.84
C GLY A 466 -7.85 26.88 2.44
N THR A 467 -6.98 26.69 1.46
CA THR A 467 -7.39 26.28 0.11
C THR A 467 -7.90 24.85 0.10
N GLY A 468 -8.86 24.56 -0.76
CA GLY A 468 -9.25 23.20 -1.08
C GLY A 468 -8.16 22.49 -1.88
N GLY A 469 -8.01 21.19 -1.72
CA GLY A 469 -7.09 20.39 -2.53
C GLY A 469 -7.66 20.12 -3.92
N ASP A 470 -6.81 20.03 -4.93
CA ASP A 470 -7.25 19.66 -6.29
C ASP A 470 -7.69 18.20 -6.34
N GLY A 471 -8.63 17.90 -7.21
CA GLY A 471 -9.05 16.55 -7.55
C GLY A 471 -7.99 15.86 -8.41
N GLY A 472 -7.82 14.56 -8.23
CA GLY A 472 -6.91 13.74 -9.02
C GLY A 472 -7.43 13.45 -10.43
N ASN A 473 -6.54 13.27 -11.39
CA ASN A 473 -6.94 12.89 -12.74
C ASN A 473 -7.44 11.44 -12.77
N GLY A 474 -8.41 11.17 -13.64
CA GLY A 474 -8.91 9.82 -13.90
C GLY A 474 -7.88 8.95 -14.61
N GLY A 475 -7.96 7.65 -14.39
CA GLY A 475 -7.10 6.65 -15.01
C GLY A 475 -7.38 6.50 -16.52
N LEU A 476 -6.36 6.06 -17.27
CA LEU A 476 -6.45 5.86 -18.70
C LEU A 476 -6.92 4.43 -19.02
N GLY A 477 -7.89 4.29 -19.90
CA GLY A 477 -8.23 3.00 -20.49
C GLY A 477 -7.19 2.58 -21.53
N ALA A 478 -6.79 1.33 -21.54
CA ALA A 478 -5.82 0.78 -22.48
C ALA A 478 -6.42 -0.35 -23.33
N GLY A 479 -5.75 -0.75 -24.39
CA GLY A 479 -6.14 -1.92 -25.17
C GLY A 479 -5.40 -2.08 -26.48
N SER A 480 -5.15 -3.36 -26.86
CA SER A 480 -4.75 -3.80 -28.19
C SER A 480 -5.95 -4.39 -28.97
N GLY A 481 -6.97 -4.88 -28.28
CA GLY A 481 -8.31 -5.19 -28.79
C GLY A 481 -9.27 -4.03 -28.58
N ALA A 482 -10.46 -4.27 -27.99
CA ALA A 482 -11.34 -3.18 -27.59
C ALA A 482 -10.69 -2.39 -26.46
N LYS A 483 -10.69 -1.05 -26.60
CA LYS A 483 -10.09 -0.16 -25.61
C LYS A 483 -10.95 -0.12 -24.34
N GLY A 484 -10.31 -0.12 -23.18
CA GLY A 484 -11.00 0.13 -21.91
C GLY A 484 -11.49 1.59 -21.81
N ASN A 485 -12.46 1.84 -20.94
CA ASN A 485 -12.97 3.19 -20.66
C ASN A 485 -11.98 4.00 -19.83
N GLY A 486 -11.98 5.32 -20.01
CA GLY A 486 -11.28 6.23 -19.13
C GLY A 486 -12.03 6.43 -17.81
N GLY A 487 -11.29 6.61 -16.70
CA GLY A 487 -11.87 6.94 -15.40
C GLY A 487 -12.24 8.42 -15.29
N ASN A 488 -13.22 8.74 -14.46
CA ASN A 488 -13.58 10.13 -14.19
C ASN A 488 -12.47 10.85 -13.41
N GLY A 489 -12.37 12.17 -13.58
CA GLY A 489 -11.58 13.00 -12.70
C GLY A 489 -12.21 13.09 -11.30
N GLY A 490 -11.39 13.25 -10.27
CA GLY A 490 -11.87 13.50 -8.91
C GLY A 490 -12.32 14.95 -8.74
N ASP A 491 -13.29 15.20 -7.88
CA ASP A 491 -13.74 16.56 -7.56
C ASP A 491 -12.70 17.32 -6.74
N GLY A 492 -12.62 18.63 -6.95
CA GLY A 492 -11.82 19.52 -6.13
C GLY A 492 -12.44 19.74 -4.74
N GLY A 493 -11.59 19.91 -3.74
CA GLY A 493 -12.01 20.17 -2.36
C GLY A 493 -12.54 21.59 -2.17
N LYS A 494 -13.49 21.78 -1.25
CA LYS A 494 -14.01 23.10 -0.87
C LYS A 494 -12.92 23.93 -0.17
N GLY A 495 -12.84 25.23 -0.46
CA GLY A 495 -12.04 26.19 0.32
C GLY A 495 -12.62 26.41 1.71
N GLY A 496 -11.76 26.67 2.70
CA GLY A 496 -12.14 26.98 4.08
C GLY A 496 -12.71 28.38 4.23
N ASP A 497 -13.58 28.58 5.21
CA ASP A 497 -14.21 29.85 5.50
C ASP A 497 -13.33 30.75 6.39
N ALA A 498 -13.31 32.07 6.15
CA ALA A 498 -12.83 33.07 7.09
C ALA A 498 -13.96 33.48 8.04
N GLN A 499 -13.62 33.95 9.26
CA GLN A 499 -14.66 34.28 10.26
C GLN A 499 -14.98 35.78 10.27
N LEU A 500 -14.11 36.64 10.79
CA LEU A 500 -14.37 38.06 10.94
C LEU A 500 -13.61 38.91 9.93
N ILE A 501 -12.30 38.78 9.89
CA ILE A 501 -11.41 39.46 8.95
C ILE A 501 -10.49 38.42 8.30
N GLY A 502 -10.56 38.34 6.99
CA GLY A 502 -9.72 37.45 6.19
C GLY A 502 -10.39 37.00 4.90
N ASN A 503 -9.60 36.41 4.03
CA ASN A 503 -10.12 35.89 2.76
C ASN A 503 -10.63 34.45 2.96
N GLY A 504 -11.70 34.12 2.26
CA GLY A 504 -12.08 32.73 2.09
C GLY A 504 -11.01 31.99 1.31
N GLY A 505 -10.77 30.71 1.65
CA GLY A 505 -9.88 29.85 0.88
C GLY A 505 -10.42 29.54 -0.51
N ASN A 506 -9.57 29.44 -1.50
CA ASN A 506 -10.00 29.03 -2.84
C ASN A 506 -10.42 27.56 -2.84
N GLY A 507 -11.39 27.23 -3.67
CA GLY A 507 -11.72 25.83 -3.96
C GLY A 507 -10.62 25.18 -4.79
N GLY A 508 -10.42 23.87 -4.62
CA GLY A 508 -9.52 23.09 -5.46
C GLY A 508 -10.11 22.84 -6.84
N ASN A 509 -9.27 22.67 -7.85
CA ASN A 509 -9.72 22.34 -9.21
C ASN A 509 -10.19 20.89 -9.29
N GLY A 510 -11.13 20.63 -10.20
CA GLY A 510 -11.50 19.27 -10.58
C GLY A 510 -10.38 18.59 -11.37
N GLY A 511 -10.21 17.29 -11.18
CA GLY A 511 -9.29 16.47 -11.97
C GLY A 511 -9.81 16.25 -13.40
N LYS A 512 -8.91 16.02 -14.34
CA LYS A 512 -9.29 15.69 -15.72
C LYS A 512 -9.76 14.24 -15.80
N GLY A 513 -10.79 13.99 -16.60
CA GLY A 513 -11.18 12.63 -16.98
C GLY A 513 -10.08 11.93 -17.79
N GLY A 514 -9.91 10.63 -17.57
CA GLY A 514 -8.97 9.81 -18.32
C GLY A 514 -9.47 9.52 -19.75
N THR A 515 -8.54 9.25 -20.66
CA THR A 515 -8.87 8.84 -22.02
C THR A 515 -9.12 7.34 -22.12
N GLY A 516 -9.98 6.91 -22.99
CA GLY A 516 -10.33 5.50 -23.21
C GLY A 516 -11.28 5.35 -24.38
N LEU A 517 -11.96 4.20 -24.49
CA LEU A 517 -13.05 3.99 -25.45
C LEU A 517 -14.15 5.04 -25.23
N MET A 518 -14.59 5.17 -24.00
CA MET A 518 -15.39 6.30 -23.53
C MET A 518 -14.49 7.13 -22.61
N PRO A 519 -14.23 8.40 -22.94
CA PRO A 519 -13.48 9.28 -22.06
C PRO A 519 -14.19 9.47 -20.72
N GLY A 520 -13.42 9.54 -19.63
CA GLY A 520 -13.95 9.91 -18.33
C GLY A 520 -14.41 11.37 -18.30
N ILE A 521 -15.35 11.68 -17.43
CA ILE A 521 -15.83 13.05 -17.19
C ILE A 521 -14.81 13.76 -16.28
N ASN A 522 -14.58 15.05 -16.51
CA ASN A 522 -13.78 15.87 -15.61
C ASN A 522 -14.48 15.98 -14.25
N GLY A 523 -13.69 16.01 -13.18
CA GLY A 523 -14.20 16.34 -11.86
C GLY A 523 -14.67 17.80 -11.79
N THR A 524 -15.56 18.08 -10.87
CA THR A 524 -16.04 19.44 -10.61
C THR A 524 -15.06 20.20 -9.71
N GLY A 525 -14.90 21.51 -9.95
CA GLY A 525 -14.13 22.34 -9.05
C GLY A 525 -14.82 22.51 -7.70
N GLY A 526 -14.04 22.61 -6.63
CA GLY A 526 -14.54 22.87 -5.29
C GLY A 526 -15.05 24.30 -5.14
N ALA A 527 -16.06 24.51 -4.30
CA ALA A 527 -16.53 25.86 -3.98
C ALA A 527 -15.46 26.63 -3.21
N GLY A 528 -15.33 27.94 -3.46
CA GLY A 528 -14.53 28.82 -2.62
C GLY A 528 -15.17 29.00 -1.24
N GLY A 529 -14.33 29.25 -0.22
CA GLY A 529 -14.78 29.57 1.14
C GLY A 529 -15.36 30.99 1.24
N SER A 530 -16.17 31.22 2.26
CA SER A 530 -16.74 32.55 2.54
C SER A 530 -15.66 33.49 3.08
N ARG A 531 -15.80 34.78 2.75
CA ARG A 531 -14.98 35.85 3.33
C ARG A 531 -15.35 36.13 4.77
N GLY A 532 -14.47 36.83 5.50
CA GLY A 532 -14.78 37.36 6.82
C GLY A 532 -15.93 38.38 6.80
N GLN A 533 -16.66 38.44 7.90
CA GLN A 533 -17.86 39.27 8.02
C GLN A 533 -17.58 40.79 7.86
N ILE A 534 -16.42 41.26 8.33
CA ILE A 534 -16.04 42.69 8.28
C ILE A 534 -15.23 42.98 7.02
N SER A 535 -14.21 42.18 6.72
CA SER A 535 -13.30 42.44 5.60
C SER A 535 -12.70 41.15 5.05
N GLY A 536 -12.45 41.15 3.77
CA GLY A 536 -11.85 40.06 3.04
C GLY A 536 -12.56 39.79 1.70
N ASN A 537 -11.95 38.94 0.88
CA ASN A 537 -12.55 38.48 -0.38
C ASN A 537 -13.04 37.04 -0.20
N PRO A 538 -14.15 36.66 -0.85
CA PRO A 538 -14.52 35.27 -0.92
C PRO A 538 -13.46 34.48 -1.69
N GLY A 539 -13.26 33.21 -1.35
CA GLY A 539 -12.43 32.31 -2.13
C GLY A 539 -13.02 32.11 -3.53
N THR A 540 -12.16 31.98 -4.52
CA THR A 540 -12.58 31.63 -5.88
C THR A 540 -12.95 30.14 -5.94
N PRO A 541 -14.01 29.77 -6.66
CA PRO A 541 -14.26 28.35 -6.92
C PRO A 541 -13.15 27.77 -7.80
N GLY A 542 -12.86 26.48 -7.65
CA GLY A 542 -11.99 25.73 -8.56
C GLY A 542 -12.65 25.54 -9.93
N GLN A 543 -11.85 25.24 -10.94
CA GLN A 543 -12.27 24.97 -12.31
C GLN A 543 -12.54 23.48 -12.54
#